data_c1c473de55cb2ae8ad9793b89488ce01
#
_entry.id   c1c473de55cb2ae8ad9793b89488ce01
#
_cell.length_a   1.000
_cell.length_b   1.000
_cell.length_c   1.000
_cell.angle_alpha   90.00
_cell.angle_beta   90.00
_cell.angle_gamma   90.00
#
_symmetry.space_group_name_H-M   'P 1'
#
loop_
_entity.id
_entity.type
_entity.pdbx_description
1 polymer ?
#
loop_
_entity_poly.entity_id
_entity_poly.type
_entity_poly.pdbx_seq_one_letter_code
_entity_poly.pdbx_strand_id
1 'polypeptide(L)'
;DRMFGTYTPQRSDLQPVYGTATPLNSWSPLWANFQVFSIMIKDTIKTKSWKNKIKVWFSETYWRPDDCIEDKDPDAFYKKFNPEITSDVKIFSFLQMLFTSGVSGYILTFLSKHQYSEVVFFGLIILALSTLTGYLMQAKAKAYRLILFFSFFTIVGIYYFEFLNFELVSTKLLLAQLCLNLIAVIALYSTQSLQNMSLIKSK
;
A
#
# COMPACT_ATOMS: atom_id res chain seq x y z
N ASP A 1 -24.95 -6.59 18.76
CA ASP A 1 -26.11 -6.10 18.00
C ASP A 1 -27.43 -6.55 18.60
N ARG A 2 -27.67 -7.86 18.88
CA ARG A 2 -28.91 -8.36 19.47
C ARG A 2 -29.18 -7.76 20.86
N MET A 3 -28.12 -7.60 21.67
CA MET A 3 -28.22 -7.04 23.04
C MET A 3 -28.65 -5.56 23.04
N PHE A 4 -28.33 -4.83 21.99
CA PHE A 4 -28.69 -3.39 21.85
C PHE A 4 -29.88 -3.14 20.91
N GLY A 5 -30.57 -4.18 20.45
CA GLY A 5 -31.73 -4.04 19.56
C GLY A 5 -31.40 -3.53 18.15
N THR A 6 -30.10 -3.50 17.76
CA THR A 6 -29.62 -3.01 16.46
C THR A 6 -29.42 -4.14 15.45
N TYR A 7 -29.77 -5.37 15.82
CA TYR A 7 -29.63 -6.52 14.94
C TYR A 7 -30.68 -6.51 13.83
N THR A 8 -30.25 -6.46 12.60
CA THR A 8 -31.10 -6.67 11.41
C THR A 8 -30.74 -8.03 10.81
N PRO A 9 -31.68 -8.98 10.70
CA PRO A 9 -31.39 -10.28 10.09
C PRO A 9 -31.07 -10.10 8.61
N GLN A 10 -30.16 -10.93 8.12
CA GLN A 10 -29.81 -10.95 6.69
C GLN A 10 -31.01 -11.40 5.88
N ARG A 11 -31.34 -10.66 4.85
CA ARG A 11 -32.39 -11.02 3.90
C ARG A 11 -31.87 -12.12 2.98
N SER A 12 -32.65 -13.19 2.82
CA SER A 12 -32.30 -14.35 1.98
C SER A 12 -32.39 -14.06 0.47
N ASP A 13 -33.12 -13.00 0.09
CA ASP A 13 -33.34 -12.56 -1.28
C ASP A 13 -32.25 -11.58 -1.79
N LEU A 14 -31.38 -11.10 -0.92
CA LEU A 14 -30.32 -10.16 -1.25
C LEU A 14 -28.97 -10.66 -0.77
N GLN A 15 -28.02 -10.81 -1.68
CA GLN A 15 -26.63 -11.04 -1.30
C GLN A 15 -26.00 -9.70 -0.82
N PRO A 16 -25.53 -9.62 0.42
CA PRO A 16 -24.90 -8.40 0.92
C PRO A 16 -23.57 -8.19 0.20
N VAL A 17 -23.36 -6.96 -0.27
CA VAL A 17 -22.09 -6.53 -0.84
C VAL A 17 -21.33 -5.78 0.26
N TYR A 18 -20.25 -6.41 0.72
CA TYR A 18 -19.40 -5.82 1.75
C TYR A 18 -18.34 -4.92 1.12
N GLY A 19 -18.09 -3.78 1.74
CA GLY A 19 -17.05 -2.85 1.30
C GLY A 19 -17.42 -1.40 1.56
N THR A 20 -16.57 -0.51 1.10
CA THR A 20 -16.79 0.93 1.15
C THR A 20 -17.50 1.41 -0.11
N ALA A 21 -18.25 2.52 -0.02
CA ALA A 21 -18.94 3.13 -1.16
C ALA A 21 -18.02 3.47 -2.35
N THR A 22 -16.73 3.55 -2.14
CA THR A 22 -15.71 3.66 -3.19
C THR A 22 -14.73 2.51 -3.03
N PRO A 23 -14.74 1.51 -3.95
CA PRO A 23 -13.83 0.37 -3.87
C PRO A 23 -12.38 0.83 -3.88
N LEU A 24 -11.54 0.21 -3.04
CA LEU A 24 -10.12 0.59 -2.93
C LEU A 24 -9.35 0.31 -4.23
N ASN A 25 -9.60 -0.80 -4.87
CA ASN A 25 -8.94 -1.26 -6.11
C ASN A 25 -7.42 -1.12 -6.08
N SER A 26 -6.82 -1.40 -4.91
CA SER A 26 -5.37 -1.28 -4.72
C SER A 26 -4.90 -2.15 -3.56
N TRP A 27 -3.70 -2.70 -3.69
CA TRP A 27 -2.96 -3.38 -2.61
C TRP A 27 -1.95 -2.45 -1.91
N SER A 28 -1.91 -1.17 -2.25
CA SER A 28 -1.02 -0.22 -1.61
C SER A 28 -1.54 0.18 -0.23
N PRO A 29 -0.78 -0.06 0.86
CA PRO A 29 -1.17 0.34 2.22
C PRO A 29 -1.28 1.87 2.36
N LEU A 30 -0.42 2.62 1.70
CA LEU A 30 -0.53 4.08 1.66
C LEU A 30 -1.85 4.52 1.03
N TRP A 31 -2.18 3.97 -0.15
CA TRP A 31 -3.42 4.34 -0.82
C TRP A 31 -4.65 3.95 -0.01
N ALA A 32 -4.62 2.81 0.68
CA ALA A 32 -5.70 2.37 1.55
C ALA A 32 -6.02 3.40 2.65
N ASN A 33 -4.98 4.04 3.20
CA ASN A 33 -5.15 5.04 4.26
C ASN A 33 -5.45 6.45 3.71
N PHE A 34 -4.96 6.81 2.53
CA PHE A 34 -5.07 8.17 2.00
C PHE A 34 -6.10 8.34 0.89
N GLN A 35 -6.79 7.28 0.45
CA GLN A 35 -7.79 7.35 -0.62
C GLN A 35 -8.89 8.38 -0.31
N VAL A 36 -9.45 8.34 0.90
CA VAL A 36 -10.55 9.24 1.30
C VAL A 36 -10.07 10.68 1.31
N PHE A 37 -8.91 10.95 1.92
CA PHE A 37 -8.31 12.29 1.93
C PHE A 37 -8.03 12.80 0.50
N SER A 38 -7.57 11.93 -0.39
CA SER A 38 -7.34 12.29 -1.80
C SER A 38 -8.64 12.69 -2.50
N ILE A 39 -9.75 12.02 -2.20
CA ILE A 39 -11.08 12.37 -2.73
C ILE A 39 -11.51 13.74 -2.17
N MET A 40 -11.39 13.94 -0.86
CA MET A 40 -11.75 15.22 -0.21
C MET A 40 -10.94 16.39 -0.77
N ILE A 41 -9.62 16.22 -0.97
CA ILE A 41 -8.78 17.25 -1.58
C ILE A 41 -9.23 17.56 -3.02
N LYS A 42 -9.52 16.54 -3.81
CA LYS A 42 -10.01 16.70 -5.19
C LYS A 42 -11.35 17.45 -5.21
N ASP A 43 -12.28 17.09 -4.35
CA ASP A 43 -13.57 17.75 -4.25
C ASP A 43 -13.42 19.21 -3.80
N THR A 44 -12.54 19.48 -2.83
CA THR A 44 -12.22 20.84 -2.39
C THR A 44 -11.66 21.71 -3.52
N ILE A 45 -10.83 21.12 -4.40
CA ILE A 45 -10.26 21.86 -5.55
C ILE A 45 -11.30 22.04 -6.65
N LYS A 46 -12.08 20.99 -6.97
CA LYS A 46 -13.06 20.98 -8.07
C LYS A 46 -14.27 21.87 -7.81
N THR A 47 -14.82 21.88 -6.60
CA THR A 47 -16.05 22.63 -6.30
C THR A 47 -15.86 24.12 -6.49
N LYS A 48 -16.86 24.76 -7.12
CA LYS A 48 -16.87 26.20 -7.39
C LYS A 48 -17.24 27.02 -6.16
N SER A 49 -18.01 26.44 -5.23
CA SER A 49 -18.50 27.12 -4.03
C SER A 49 -17.48 27.12 -2.89
N TRP A 50 -17.06 28.30 -2.43
CA TRP A 50 -16.21 28.44 -1.26
C TRP A 50 -16.81 27.81 0.01
N LYS A 51 -18.12 27.87 0.16
CA LYS A 51 -18.86 27.24 1.26
C LYS A 51 -18.70 25.73 1.22
N ASN A 52 -18.76 25.12 0.04
CA ASN A 52 -18.59 23.69 -0.15
C ASN A 52 -17.14 23.26 0.07
N LYS A 53 -16.14 24.09 -0.24
CA LYS A 53 -14.71 23.80 0.05
C LYS A 53 -14.45 23.56 1.53
N ILE A 54 -15.08 24.33 2.40
CA ILE A 54 -14.99 24.16 3.85
C ILE A 54 -15.85 22.98 4.29
N LYS A 55 -17.08 22.88 3.75
CA LYS A 55 -18.03 21.85 4.13
C LYS A 55 -17.54 20.42 3.87
N VAL A 56 -16.74 20.18 2.81
CA VAL A 56 -16.11 18.87 2.53
C VAL A 56 -15.36 18.30 3.74
N TRP A 57 -14.74 19.14 4.56
CA TRP A 57 -13.89 18.72 5.69
C TRP A 57 -14.66 18.49 6.99
N PHE A 58 -15.87 19.05 7.10
CA PHE A 58 -16.64 19.04 8.36
C PHE A 58 -18.02 18.41 8.23
N SER A 59 -18.38 17.90 7.05
CA SER A 59 -19.65 17.22 6.82
C SER A 59 -19.58 15.74 7.12
N GLU A 60 -20.72 15.07 7.08
CA GLU A 60 -20.83 13.62 7.22
C GLU A 60 -19.97 12.89 6.19
N THR A 61 -19.49 11.70 6.53
CA THR A 61 -18.47 10.91 5.81
C THR A 61 -18.78 10.68 4.33
N TYR A 62 -20.02 10.66 3.92
CA TYR A 62 -20.44 10.43 2.52
C TYR A 62 -20.86 11.67 1.78
N TRP A 63 -20.86 12.83 2.45
CA TRP A 63 -21.28 14.05 1.80
C TRP A 63 -20.25 14.52 0.76
N ARG A 64 -20.74 14.83 -0.43
CA ARG A 64 -19.95 15.43 -1.52
C ARG A 64 -20.72 16.60 -2.12
N PRO A 65 -20.02 17.65 -2.62
CA PRO A 65 -20.67 18.71 -3.37
C PRO A 65 -21.36 18.16 -4.61
N ASP A 66 -22.54 18.70 -4.95
CA ASP A 66 -23.33 18.26 -6.12
C ASP A 66 -22.56 18.40 -7.45
N ASP A 67 -21.70 19.43 -7.54
CA ASP A 67 -20.84 19.67 -8.70
C ASP A 67 -19.60 18.73 -8.78
N CYS A 68 -19.42 17.87 -7.79
CA CYS A 68 -18.32 16.89 -7.72
C CYS A 68 -18.80 15.44 -7.75
N ILE A 69 -20.12 15.20 -7.78
CA ILE A 69 -20.68 13.85 -7.88
C ILE A 69 -20.42 13.35 -9.30
N GLU A 70 -19.70 12.24 -9.40
CA GLU A 70 -19.47 11.53 -10.66
C GLU A 70 -20.43 10.33 -10.71
N ASP A 71 -21.05 10.09 -11.86
CA ASP A 71 -21.84 8.88 -12.09
C ASP A 71 -20.91 7.66 -11.96
N LYS A 72 -21.16 6.86 -10.94
CA LYS A 72 -20.40 5.64 -10.71
C LYS A 72 -21.11 4.49 -11.36
N ASP A 73 -20.32 3.64 -12.02
CA ASP A 73 -20.80 2.36 -12.53
C ASP A 73 -21.34 1.52 -11.35
N PRO A 74 -22.65 1.20 -11.32
CA PRO A 74 -23.24 0.42 -10.24
C PRO A 74 -22.60 -0.97 -10.12
N ASP A 75 -22.11 -1.53 -11.22
CA ASP A 75 -21.53 -2.87 -11.28
C ASP A 75 -20.07 -2.87 -10.78
N ALA A 76 -19.43 -1.72 -10.66
CA ALA A 76 -18.08 -1.62 -10.12
C ALA A 76 -17.94 -2.16 -8.69
N PHE A 77 -19.02 -2.14 -7.90
CA PHE A 77 -19.06 -2.69 -6.54
C PHE A 77 -18.96 -4.21 -6.49
N TYR A 78 -19.45 -4.89 -7.52
CA TYR A 78 -19.50 -6.35 -7.57
C TYR A 78 -18.20 -6.95 -8.10
N LYS A 79 -17.36 -6.14 -8.74
CA LYS A 79 -16.12 -6.62 -9.34
C LYS A 79 -15.01 -6.69 -8.29
N LYS A 80 -14.68 -7.91 -7.88
CA LYS A 80 -13.56 -8.15 -6.98
C LYS A 80 -12.24 -7.72 -7.62
N PHE A 81 -11.50 -6.85 -6.93
CA PHE A 81 -10.15 -6.46 -7.34
C PHE A 81 -9.18 -7.64 -7.12
N ASN A 82 -8.78 -8.29 -8.20
CA ASN A 82 -7.84 -9.42 -8.16
C ASN A 82 -7.00 -9.42 -9.45
N PRO A 83 -5.94 -8.59 -9.53
CA PRO A 83 -5.05 -8.56 -10.67
C PRO A 83 -4.40 -9.93 -10.90
N GLU A 84 -4.29 -10.34 -12.15
CA GLU A 84 -3.57 -11.56 -12.51
C GLU A 84 -2.07 -11.33 -12.42
N ILE A 85 -1.39 -12.11 -11.61
CA ILE A 85 0.06 -12.09 -11.43
C ILE A 85 0.62 -13.50 -11.47
N THR A 86 1.88 -13.64 -11.87
CA THR A 86 2.57 -14.93 -11.93
C THR A 86 2.84 -15.49 -10.54
N SER A 87 3.01 -16.81 -10.44
CA SER A 87 3.28 -17.49 -9.16
C SER A 87 4.57 -17.01 -8.52
N ASP A 88 5.60 -16.72 -9.31
CA ASP A 88 6.88 -16.20 -8.83
C ASP A 88 6.72 -14.86 -8.11
N VAL A 89 5.90 -13.96 -8.67
CA VAL A 89 5.59 -12.67 -8.05
C VAL A 89 4.81 -12.85 -6.75
N LYS A 90 3.89 -13.83 -6.69
CA LYS A 90 3.16 -14.14 -5.44
C LYS A 90 4.10 -14.62 -4.35
N ILE A 91 4.99 -15.58 -4.67
CA ILE A 91 5.96 -16.14 -3.72
C ILE A 91 6.91 -15.05 -3.24
N PHE A 92 7.47 -14.25 -4.15
CA PHE A 92 8.35 -13.14 -3.80
C PHE A 92 7.66 -12.13 -2.89
N SER A 93 6.45 -11.70 -3.25
CA SER A 93 5.69 -10.73 -2.45
C SER A 93 5.38 -11.27 -1.05
N PHE A 94 5.07 -12.56 -0.94
CA PHE A 94 4.83 -13.22 0.35
C PHE A 94 6.09 -13.26 1.21
N LEU A 95 7.22 -13.68 0.66
CA LEU A 95 8.50 -13.72 1.37
C LEU A 95 8.92 -12.32 1.83
N GLN A 96 8.78 -11.31 0.97
CA GLN A 96 9.07 -9.93 1.33
C GLN A 96 8.16 -9.42 2.45
N MET A 97 6.87 -9.75 2.41
CA MET A 97 5.94 -9.40 3.48
C MET A 97 6.37 -10.03 4.82
N LEU A 98 6.70 -11.31 4.82
CA LEU A 98 7.16 -12.02 6.04
C LEU A 98 8.42 -11.37 6.59
N PHE A 99 9.40 -11.09 5.74
CA PHE A 99 10.66 -10.50 6.17
C PHE A 99 10.47 -9.07 6.69
N THR A 100 9.70 -8.25 5.98
CA THR A 100 9.36 -6.89 6.41
C THR A 100 8.62 -6.88 7.75
N SER A 101 7.69 -7.83 7.96
CA SER A 101 6.97 -7.98 9.22
C SER A 101 7.91 -8.42 10.36
N GLY A 102 8.84 -9.32 10.08
CA GLY A 102 9.87 -9.75 11.05
C GLY A 102 10.77 -8.59 11.50
N VAL A 103 11.27 -7.80 10.55
CA VAL A 103 12.07 -6.59 10.84
C VAL A 103 11.26 -5.58 11.65
N SER A 104 10.00 -5.35 11.27
CA SER A 104 9.11 -4.44 12.01
C SER A 104 8.89 -4.90 13.44
N GLY A 105 8.64 -6.20 13.65
CA GLY A 105 8.49 -6.81 14.97
C GLY A 105 9.75 -6.67 15.83
N TYR A 106 10.92 -6.88 15.22
CA TYR A 106 12.21 -6.67 15.91
C TYR A 106 12.37 -5.22 16.37
N ILE A 107 12.17 -4.26 15.50
CA ILE A 107 12.30 -2.83 15.84
C ILE A 107 11.32 -2.44 16.93
N LEU A 108 10.06 -2.89 16.88
CA LEU A 108 9.06 -2.62 17.90
C LEU A 108 9.43 -3.23 19.27
N THR A 109 9.99 -4.45 19.28
CA THR A 109 10.40 -5.13 20.51
C THR A 109 11.54 -4.38 21.21
N PHE A 110 12.45 -3.81 20.46
CA PHE A 110 13.63 -3.12 20.99
C PHE A 110 13.55 -1.59 20.83
N LEU A 111 12.33 -1.05 20.72
CA LEU A 111 12.09 0.37 20.46
C LEU A 111 12.84 1.31 21.43
N SER A 112 12.92 0.93 22.71
CA SER A 112 13.61 1.72 23.75
C SER A 112 15.13 1.82 23.59
N LYS A 113 15.73 0.96 22.74
CA LYS A 113 17.17 0.93 22.47
C LYS A 113 17.58 1.78 21.27
N HIS A 114 16.60 2.22 20.46
CA HIS A 114 16.82 2.96 19.22
C HIS A 114 16.55 4.43 19.41
N GLN A 115 17.32 5.26 18.72
CA GLN A 115 17.06 6.69 18.65
C GLN A 115 15.77 6.96 17.84
N TYR A 116 15.04 8.01 18.20
CA TYR A 116 13.79 8.37 17.52
C TYR A 116 13.97 8.57 16.00
N SER A 117 15.06 9.22 15.58
CA SER A 117 15.40 9.41 14.16
C SER A 117 15.61 8.10 13.41
N GLU A 118 16.22 7.10 14.06
CA GLU A 118 16.46 5.77 13.53
C GLU A 118 15.12 5.03 13.31
N VAL A 119 14.25 5.06 14.31
CA VAL A 119 12.91 4.46 14.24
C VAL A 119 12.09 5.06 13.09
N VAL A 120 12.09 6.38 12.96
CA VAL A 120 11.39 7.06 11.86
C VAL A 120 11.96 6.67 10.50
N PHE A 121 13.29 6.63 10.36
CA PHE A 121 13.96 6.24 9.12
C PHE A 121 13.58 4.81 8.71
N PHE A 122 13.67 3.84 9.61
CA PHE A 122 13.27 2.46 9.34
C PHE A 122 11.77 2.34 9.04
N GLY A 123 10.94 3.08 9.76
CA GLY A 123 9.51 3.13 9.50
C GLY A 123 9.18 3.59 8.08
N LEU A 124 9.87 4.62 7.59
CA LEU A 124 9.72 5.11 6.21
C LEU A 124 10.16 4.06 5.17
N ILE A 125 11.26 3.36 5.43
CA ILE A 125 11.74 2.28 4.54
C ILE A 125 10.72 1.14 4.48
N ILE A 126 10.24 0.67 5.63
CA ILE A 126 9.24 -0.41 5.72
C ILE A 126 7.96 -0.01 4.98
N LEU A 127 7.50 1.21 5.16
CA LEU A 127 6.32 1.75 4.48
C LEU A 127 6.50 1.81 2.96
N ALA A 128 7.67 2.25 2.50
CA ALA A 128 7.99 2.30 1.08
C ALA A 128 8.06 0.90 0.47
N LEU A 129 8.76 -0.05 1.10
CA LEU A 129 8.84 -1.44 0.64
C LEU A 129 7.47 -2.11 0.59
N SER A 130 6.63 -1.91 1.61
CA SER A 130 5.26 -2.44 1.64
C SER A 130 4.41 -1.87 0.51
N THR A 131 4.55 -0.57 0.22
CA THR A 131 3.83 0.10 -0.87
C THR A 131 4.30 -0.40 -2.24
N LEU A 132 5.61 -0.56 -2.42
CA LEU A 132 6.19 -1.08 -3.66
C LEU A 132 5.80 -2.55 -3.91
N THR A 133 5.77 -3.37 -2.86
CA THR A 133 5.25 -4.74 -2.93
C THR A 133 3.77 -4.75 -3.33
N GLY A 134 2.97 -3.84 -2.78
CA GLY A 134 1.58 -3.66 -3.21
C GLY A 134 1.45 -3.30 -4.69
N TYR A 135 2.34 -2.48 -5.23
CA TYR A 135 2.37 -2.17 -6.67
C TYR A 135 2.78 -3.38 -7.53
N LEU A 136 3.69 -4.21 -7.02
CA LEU A 136 4.08 -5.44 -7.68
C LEU A 136 2.89 -6.41 -7.79
N MET A 137 2.13 -6.58 -6.71
CA MET A 137 0.92 -7.39 -6.67
C MET A 137 -0.23 -6.83 -7.55
N GLN A 138 -0.13 -5.60 -8.03
CA GLN A 138 -1.06 -5.00 -9.00
C GLN A 138 -0.61 -5.17 -10.46
N ALA A 139 0.35 -6.03 -10.73
CA ALA A 139 0.93 -6.27 -12.06
C ALA A 139 1.50 -5.00 -12.72
N LYS A 140 1.98 -4.04 -11.91
CA LYS A 140 2.58 -2.81 -12.42
C LYS A 140 4.05 -3.05 -12.77
N ALA A 141 4.35 -3.22 -14.05
CA ALA A 141 5.72 -3.48 -14.52
C ALA A 141 6.78 -2.47 -14.00
N LYS A 142 6.39 -1.22 -13.77
CA LYS A 142 7.26 -0.20 -13.18
C LYS A 142 7.68 -0.52 -11.74
N ALA A 143 6.92 -1.36 -11.02
CA ALA A 143 7.19 -1.69 -9.62
C ALA A 143 8.58 -2.32 -9.42
N TYR A 144 9.01 -3.20 -10.32
CA TYR A 144 10.35 -3.81 -10.25
C TYR A 144 11.47 -2.76 -10.27
N ARG A 145 11.39 -1.82 -11.21
CA ARG A 145 12.39 -0.74 -11.32
C ARG A 145 12.39 0.15 -10.08
N LEU A 146 11.22 0.44 -9.54
CA LEU A 146 11.10 1.22 -8.31
C LEU A 146 11.64 0.48 -7.09
N ILE A 147 11.41 -0.83 -6.97
CA ILE A 147 11.96 -1.66 -5.88
C ILE A 147 13.49 -1.68 -5.96
N LEU A 148 14.05 -1.92 -7.15
CA LEU A 148 15.50 -1.90 -7.37
C LEU A 148 16.10 -0.55 -7.00
N PHE A 149 15.56 0.52 -7.55
CA PHE A 149 16.02 1.87 -7.31
C PHE A 149 15.96 2.22 -5.80
N PHE A 150 14.82 1.97 -5.17
CA PHE A 150 14.63 2.24 -3.76
C PHE A 150 15.56 1.41 -2.88
N SER A 151 15.70 0.11 -3.17
CA SER A 151 16.60 -0.77 -2.41
C SER A 151 18.05 -0.33 -2.53
N PHE A 152 18.50 0.05 -3.72
CA PHE A 152 19.84 0.58 -3.93
C PHE A 152 20.11 1.86 -3.11
N PHE A 153 19.21 2.84 -3.21
CA PHE A 153 19.37 4.09 -2.46
C PHE A 153 19.30 3.88 -0.94
N THR A 154 18.49 2.92 -0.50
CA THR A 154 18.40 2.61 0.93
C THR A 154 19.67 1.94 1.44
N ILE A 155 20.30 1.04 0.65
CA ILE A 155 21.59 0.44 1.00
C ILE A 155 22.68 1.52 1.12
N VAL A 156 22.73 2.42 0.15
CA VAL A 156 23.68 3.55 0.17
C VAL A 156 23.43 4.45 1.39
N GLY A 157 22.16 4.74 1.69
CA GLY A 157 21.77 5.54 2.85
C GLY A 157 22.19 4.86 4.17
N ILE A 158 21.92 3.57 4.33
CA ILE A 158 22.32 2.81 5.51
C ILE A 158 23.83 2.80 5.67
N TYR A 159 24.58 2.58 4.59
CA TYR A 159 26.05 2.63 4.62
C TYR A 159 26.56 3.99 5.08
N TYR A 160 25.96 5.07 4.59
CA TYR A 160 26.30 6.43 5.01
C TYR A 160 25.96 6.69 6.49
N PHE A 161 24.82 6.19 6.99
CA PHE A 161 24.43 6.31 8.39
C PHE A 161 25.24 5.39 9.32
N GLU A 162 25.68 4.23 8.87
CA GLU A 162 26.56 3.32 9.63
C GLU A 162 27.91 4.00 9.90
N PHE A 163 28.37 4.82 8.97
CA PHE A 163 29.54 5.69 9.15
C PHE A 163 29.34 6.72 10.28
N LEU A 164 28.10 7.07 10.62
CA LEU A 164 27.70 7.98 11.70
C LEU A 164 27.42 7.29 13.05
N ASN A 165 27.81 6.02 13.25
CA ASN A 165 27.67 5.24 14.50
C ASN A 165 26.22 4.92 14.94
N PHE A 166 25.31 4.61 14.06
CA PHE A 166 24.01 4.04 14.41
C PHE A 166 24.12 2.59 14.89
N GLU A 167 23.31 2.18 15.88
CA GLU A 167 23.40 0.83 16.45
C GLU A 167 23.09 -0.28 15.44
N LEU A 168 23.93 -1.30 15.46
CA LEU A 168 24.33 -2.17 14.36
C LEU A 168 23.36 -3.28 13.96
N VAL A 169 22.43 -3.73 14.84
CA VAL A 169 21.69 -4.96 14.59
C VAL A 169 20.49 -4.74 13.66
N SER A 170 19.77 -3.66 13.86
CA SER A 170 18.62 -3.30 13.02
C SER A 170 19.04 -2.94 11.59
N THR A 171 20.18 -2.25 11.43
CA THR A 171 20.78 -1.96 10.13
C THR A 171 21.18 -3.21 9.37
N LYS A 172 21.78 -4.20 10.03
CA LYS A 172 22.17 -5.47 9.40
C LYS A 172 20.98 -6.27 8.90
N LEU A 173 19.90 -6.35 9.70
CA LEU A 173 18.68 -7.03 9.30
C LEU A 173 18.04 -6.35 8.09
N LEU A 174 17.99 -5.02 8.07
CA LEU A 174 17.42 -4.28 6.96
C LEU A 174 18.28 -4.38 5.70
N LEU A 175 19.62 -4.35 5.84
CA LEU A 175 20.56 -4.63 4.74
C LEU A 175 20.33 -6.02 4.15
N ALA A 176 20.18 -7.05 5.00
CA ALA A 176 19.88 -8.39 4.53
C ALA A 176 18.56 -8.44 3.75
N GLN A 177 17.52 -7.77 4.23
CA GLN A 177 16.25 -7.64 3.50
C GLN A 177 16.43 -6.99 2.14
N LEU A 178 17.15 -5.89 2.08
CA LEU A 178 17.35 -5.14 0.84
C LEU A 178 18.20 -5.92 -0.16
N CYS A 179 19.24 -6.64 0.30
CA CYS A 179 20.03 -7.54 -0.55
C CYS A 179 19.18 -8.68 -1.12
N LEU A 180 18.33 -9.31 -0.30
CA LEU A 180 17.39 -10.34 -0.74
C LEU A 180 16.42 -9.78 -1.80
N ASN A 181 15.92 -8.57 -1.61
CA ASN A 181 15.05 -7.90 -2.57
C ASN A 181 15.76 -7.67 -3.91
N LEU A 182 17.01 -7.20 -3.88
CA LEU A 182 17.80 -6.98 -5.10
C LEU A 182 18.02 -8.29 -5.85
N ILE A 183 18.45 -9.35 -5.15
CA ILE A 183 18.68 -10.67 -5.74
C ILE A 183 17.39 -11.21 -6.35
N ALA A 184 16.29 -11.18 -5.59
CA ALA A 184 15.02 -11.71 -6.04
C ALA A 184 14.45 -10.93 -7.24
N VAL A 185 14.57 -9.60 -7.25
CA VAL A 185 14.10 -8.78 -8.37
C VAL A 185 14.96 -8.99 -9.61
N ILE A 186 16.28 -9.13 -9.47
CA ILE A 186 17.16 -9.45 -10.60
C ILE A 186 16.79 -10.83 -11.17
N ALA A 187 16.59 -11.83 -10.32
CA ALA A 187 16.17 -13.16 -10.74
C ALA A 187 14.81 -13.16 -11.46
N LEU A 188 13.84 -12.42 -10.93
CA LEU A 188 12.52 -12.27 -11.55
C LEU A 188 12.57 -11.44 -12.86
N TYR A 189 13.47 -10.48 -12.96
CA TYR A 189 13.65 -9.70 -14.19
C TYR A 189 14.16 -10.55 -15.35
N SER A 190 14.99 -11.53 -15.06
CA SER A 190 15.51 -12.48 -16.07
C SER A 190 14.49 -13.56 -16.48
N THR A 191 13.37 -13.68 -15.76
CA THR A 191 12.33 -14.68 -16.03
C THR A 191 11.22 -14.14 -16.95
N GLN A 192 10.46 -15.05 -17.56
CA GLN A 192 9.27 -14.70 -18.37
C GLN A 192 8.18 -13.98 -17.60
N SER A 193 8.28 -13.90 -16.27
CA SER A 193 7.30 -13.25 -15.39
C SER A 193 7.02 -11.81 -15.77
N LEU A 194 8.05 -11.04 -16.14
CA LEU A 194 7.89 -9.65 -16.56
C LEU A 194 7.25 -9.51 -17.95
N GLN A 195 7.57 -10.42 -18.87
CA GLN A 195 6.95 -10.44 -20.19
C GLN A 195 5.44 -10.75 -20.06
N ASN A 196 5.07 -11.73 -19.21
CA ASN A 196 3.69 -12.04 -18.94
C ASN A 196 2.93 -10.87 -18.29
N MET A 197 3.56 -10.14 -17.37
CA MET A 197 2.96 -8.95 -16.77
C MET A 197 2.74 -7.81 -17.77
N SER A 198 3.64 -7.64 -18.73
CA SER A 198 3.48 -6.64 -19.79
C SER A 198 2.34 -6.98 -20.74
N LEU A 199 2.16 -8.27 -21.06
CA LEU A 199 1.07 -8.79 -21.91
C LEU A 199 -0.31 -8.68 -21.24
N ILE A 200 -0.40 -8.94 -19.92
CA ILE A 200 -1.63 -8.78 -19.16
C ILE A 200 -2.07 -7.30 -19.13
N LYS A 201 -1.12 -6.38 -19.17
CA LYS A 201 -1.39 -4.94 -19.13
C LYS A 201 -1.80 -4.34 -20.48
N SER A 202 -1.52 -5.01 -21.57
CA SER A 202 -1.87 -4.57 -22.94
C SER A 202 -3.28 -4.99 -23.38
N LYS A 203 -3.95 -5.84 -22.61
CA LYS A 203 -5.37 -6.22 -22.74
C LYS A 203 -6.23 -5.40 -21.79
#